data_7a9e0e9aa116c907c5416646a597e936
#
_entry.id   7a9e0e9aa116c907c5416646a597e936
#
_cell.length_a   1.000
_cell.length_b   1.000
_cell.length_c   1.000
_cell.angle_alpha   90.00
_cell.angle_beta   90.00
_cell.angle_gamma   90.00
#
_symmetry.space_group_name_H-M   'P 1'
#
loop_
_entity.id
_entity.type
_entity.pdbx_description
1 polymer ?
#
loop_
_entity_poly.entity_id
_entity_poly.type
_entity_poly.pdbx_seq_one_letter_code
_entity_poly.pdbx_strand_id
1 'polypeptide(L)'
;MFIPSWYSNVRNKVHGSFFKEQALGLQESGIKISVAYNEIWPLTLLGKVNEKSGINFEIEDGLRTYRYKNYNFIPKSPLMFKVFNKRMEKLYKEILEKEGKIDIIHAHSSLWGGISAAYISKKYNIPLVITEHSSIERGLYVRESYKPIIKESYSIANKVIVVGSGLKREIEKFSDRNDIKVIHNLVSLEPRDIEEKENNEYFTFFSLAFLEGEKGMDTLIKSFAEGFKNTNCILKIGGDGSQRKYLESLATNLGVKEQVIFLGALLRDEVAKNMNDCDVFVLASRYETFGVVYIEALNFGKPIIGMYNGGAEDIISEINGKIVPVDDVEKLRDAMRNIKENIKFYDSDKIKNDCRKRFSKKVIIEKVIDVYNELI
;
A
#
# COMPACT_ATOMS: atom_id res chain seq x y z
N MET A 1 17.53 -12.03 1.82
CA MET A 1 16.63 -12.40 0.70
C MET A 1 15.26 -11.78 0.95
N PHE A 2 14.71 -11.05 -0.03
CA PHE A 2 13.46 -10.30 0.05
C PHE A 2 12.36 -11.02 -0.77
N ILE A 3 11.24 -11.38 -0.15
CA ILE A 3 10.20 -12.21 -0.78
C ILE A 3 8.86 -11.46 -0.77
N PRO A 4 8.51 -10.75 -1.85
CA PRO A 4 7.19 -10.12 -1.98
C PRO A 4 6.11 -11.14 -2.35
N SER A 5 4.89 -10.97 -1.82
CA SER A 5 3.73 -11.78 -2.19
C SER A 5 3.15 -11.37 -3.55
N TRP A 6 3.31 -10.12 -3.94
CA TRP A 6 3.04 -9.58 -5.28
C TRP A 6 4.12 -8.56 -5.65
N TYR A 7 4.40 -8.44 -6.91
CA TYR A 7 5.46 -7.57 -7.39
C TYR A 7 5.14 -7.04 -8.80
N SER A 8 5.75 -5.93 -9.19
CA SER A 8 5.56 -5.35 -10.53
C SER A 8 5.92 -6.36 -11.62
N ASN A 9 5.18 -6.36 -12.70
CA ASN A 9 5.45 -7.19 -13.88
C ASN A 9 5.01 -6.45 -15.16
N VAL A 10 5.21 -7.08 -16.31
CA VAL A 10 4.86 -6.49 -17.61
C VAL A 10 3.38 -6.09 -17.70
N ARG A 11 2.50 -6.81 -17.03
CA ARG A 11 1.04 -6.59 -17.04
C ARG A 11 0.56 -5.57 -16.02
N ASN A 12 1.33 -5.36 -14.94
CA ASN A 12 0.98 -4.40 -13.89
C ASN A 12 2.27 -3.81 -13.29
N LYS A 13 2.65 -2.63 -13.78
CA LYS A 13 3.91 -1.97 -13.42
C LYS A 13 3.90 -1.32 -12.03
N VAL A 14 2.73 -1.03 -11.47
CA VAL A 14 2.59 -0.37 -10.16
C VAL A 14 2.38 -1.35 -9.01
N HIS A 15 2.14 -2.62 -9.32
CA HIS A 15 1.84 -3.64 -8.32
C HIS A 15 3.05 -3.91 -7.42
N GLY A 16 2.90 -3.69 -6.11
CA GLY A 16 3.99 -3.89 -5.15
C GLY A 16 5.09 -2.82 -5.19
N SER A 17 4.81 -1.62 -5.72
CA SER A 17 5.76 -0.52 -5.76
C SER A 17 6.36 -0.19 -4.39
N PHE A 18 5.56 -0.19 -3.34
CA PHE A 18 6.03 0.08 -1.98
C PHE A 18 6.98 -1.00 -1.43
N PHE A 19 6.86 -2.26 -1.86
CA PHE A 19 7.86 -3.30 -1.54
C PHE A 19 9.20 -2.98 -2.20
N LYS A 20 9.14 -2.56 -3.46
CA LYS A 20 10.31 -2.20 -4.23
C LYS A 20 11.04 -1.00 -3.63
N GLU A 21 10.30 0.05 -3.25
CA GLU A 21 10.85 1.22 -2.58
C GLU A 21 11.54 0.86 -1.26
N GLN A 22 10.98 -0.05 -0.48
CA GLN A 22 11.63 -0.51 0.75
C GLN A 22 12.89 -1.33 0.46
N ALA A 23 12.86 -2.21 -0.55
CA ALA A 23 14.04 -2.98 -0.96
C ALA A 23 15.17 -2.06 -1.45
N LEU A 24 14.85 -1.04 -2.23
CA LEU A 24 15.81 -0.02 -2.68
C LEU A 24 16.39 0.76 -1.50
N GLY A 25 15.57 1.20 -0.57
CA GLY A 25 16.04 1.91 0.62
C GLY A 25 16.99 1.07 1.49
N LEU A 26 16.71 -0.22 1.66
CA LEU A 26 17.62 -1.14 2.35
C LEU A 26 18.94 -1.31 1.60
N GLN A 27 18.90 -1.42 0.27
CA GLN A 27 20.10 -1.52 -0.57
C GLN A 27 20.94 -0.24 -0.52
N GLU A 28 20.32 0.93 -0.59
CA GLU A 28 20.97 2.24 -0.43
C GLU A 28 21.68 2.37 0.95
N SER A 29 21.15 1.68 1.96
CA SER A 29 21.74 1.63 3.32
C SER A 29 22.85 0.57 3.47
N GLY A 30 23.32 -0.02 2.36
CA GLY A 30 24.44 -0.97 2.34
C GLY A 30 24.05 -2.43 2.54
N ILE A 31 22.77 -2.76 2.64
CA ILE A 31 22.30 -4.16 2.75
C ILE A 31 22.22 -4.80 1.37
N LYS A 32 22.88 -5.94 1.19
CA LYS A 32 22.77 -6.70 -0.06
C LYS A 32 21.39 -7.33 -0.20
N ILE A 33 20.60 -6.89 -1.17
CA ILE A 33 19.24 -7.35 -1.40
C ILE A 33 19.18 -8.24 -2.67
N SER A 34 18.57 -9.42 -2.52
CA SER A 34 18.15 -10.27 -3.64
C SER A 34 16.64 -10.50 -3.51
N VAL A 35 15.88 -10.06 -4.49
CA VAL A 35 14.43 -10.25 -4.54
C VAL A 35 14.13 -11.63 -5.11
N ALA A 36 13.33 -12.44 -4.41
CA ALA A 36 12.84 -13.74 -4.86
C ALA A 36 11.32 -13.71 -5.03
N TYR A 37 10.85 -13.73 -6.25
CA TYR A 37 9.42 -13.61 -6.56
C TYR A 37 8.88 -14.83 -7.31
N ASN A 38 7.86 -15.49 -6.74
CA ASN A 38 7.11 -16.52 -7.43
C ASN A 38 6.00 -15.86 -8.26
N GLU A 39 6.29 -15.58 -9.52
CA GLU A 39 5.33 -14.96 -10.44
C GLU A 39 4.32 -15.99 -10.94
N ILE A 40 3.08 -15.81 -10.52
CA ILE A 40 2.00 -16.75 -10.79
C ILE A 40 1.19 -16.30 -11.99
N TRP A 41 1.12 -17.12 -13.02
CA TRP A 41 0.23 -16.91 -14.15
C TRP A 41 -1.10 -17.65 -13.93
N PRO A 42 -2.24 -16.94 -13.95
CA PRO A 42 -3.55 -17.58 -13.91
C PRO A 42 -3.81 -18.38 -15.19
N LEU A 43 -4.61 -19.43 -15.10
CA LEU A 43 -4.93 -20.29 -16.25
C LEU A 43 -5.65 -19.56 -17.38
N THR A 44 -6.31 -18.43 -17.08
CA THR A 44 -6.94 -17.56 -18.09
C THR A 44 -5.93 -16.95 -19.08
N LEU A 45 -4.64 -17.01 -18.74
CA LEU A 45 -3.53 -16.57 -19.60
C LEU A 45 -2.89 -17.73 -20.38
N LEU A 46 -3.42 -18.95 -20.29
CA LEU A 46 -2.85 -20.08 -21.02
C LEU A 46 -2.89 -19.81 -22.54
N GLY A 47 -1.75 -20.00 -23.21
CA GLY A 47 -1.58 -19.68 -24.62
C GLY A 47 -1.46 -18.19 -24.96
N LYS A 48 -1.51 -17.28 -23.97
CA LYS A 48 -1.43 -15.82 -24.16
C LYS A 48 -0.14 -15.21 -23.60
N VAL A 49 0.68 -16.00 -22.91
CA VAL A 49 1.94 -15.56 -22.33
C VAL A 49 3.09 -15.91 -23.26
N ASN A 50 3.83 -14.91 -23.72
CA ASN A 50 5.01 -15.09 -24.57
C ASN A 50 6.33 -15.20 -23.78
N GLU A 51 6.25 -15.10 -22.45
CA GLU A 51 7.40 -15.20 -21.55
C GLU A 51 7.77 -16.67 -21.30
N LYS A 52 9.06 -16.95 -21.13
CA LYS A 52 9.55 -18.29 -20.78
C LYS A 52 9.19 -18.61 -19.31
N SER A 53 8.64 -19.81 -19.07
CA SER A 53 8.46 -20.34 -17.71
C SER A 53 9.80 -20.75 -17.10
N GLY A 54 9.86 -20.80 -15.78
CA GLY A 54 11.06 -21.18 -15.02
C GLY A 54 11.73 -20.01 -14.32
N ILE A 55 13.00 -20.17 -13.96
CA ILE A 55 13.79 -19.13 -13.28
C ILE A 55 14.27 -18.11 -14.30
N ASN A 56 14.04 -16.83 -13.98
CA ASN A 56 14.54 -15.68 -14.73
C ASN A 56 15.25 -14.75 -13.74
N PHE A 57 16.38 -14.20 -14.15
CA PHE A 57 17.14 -13.21 -13.40
C PHE A 57 17.22 -11.92 -14.22
N GLU A 58 16.91 -10.81 -13.58
CA GLU A 58 17.03 -9.48 -14.16
C GLU A 58 17.47 -8.49 -13.07
N ILE A 59 18.15 -7.41 -13.48
CA ILE A 59 18.38 -6.26 -12.60
C ILE A 59 17.26 -5.26 -12.86
N GLU A 60 16.36 -5.11 -11.91
CA GLU A 60 15.19 -4.26 -12.04
C GLU A 60 15.38 -3.02 -11.16
N ASP A 61 15.58 -1.85 -11.79
CA ASP A 61 15.88 -0.57 -11.10
C ASP A 61 17.00 -0.71 -10.05
N GLY A 62 18.04 -1.50 -10.38
CA GLY A 62 19.18 -1.75 -9.49
C GLY A 62 19.02 -2.91 -8.52
N LEU A 63 17.85 -3.51 -8.39
CA LEU A 63 17.60 -4.69 -7.55
C LEU A 63 17.85 -5.99 -8.32
N ARG A 64 18.61 -6.88 -7.71
CA ARG A 64 18.85 -8.24 -8.23
C ARG A 64 17.58 -9.08 -8.02
N THR A 65 16.78 -9.25 -9.09
CA THR A 65 15.45 -9.85 -9.03
C THR A 65 15.46 -11.23 -9.69
N TYR A 66 15.13 -12.23 -8.93
CA TYR A 66 14.98 -13.63 -9.32
C TYR A 66 13.50 -13.98 -9.35
N ARG A 67 12.96 -14.31 -10.52
CA ARG A 67 11.55 -14.67 -10.72
C ARG A 67 11.42 -16.12 -11.08
N TYR A 68 10.48 -16.84 -10.44
CA TYR A 68 10.01 -18.12 -10.94
C TYR A 68 8.66 -17.91 -11.63
N LYS A 69 8.66 -17.88 -12.95
CA LYS A 69 7.47 -17.64 -13.77
C LYS A 69 6.80 -18.95 -14.14
N ASN A 70 5.54 -19.16 -13.78
CA ASN A 70 4.78 -20.34 -14.22
C ASN A 70 3.29 -20.25 -13.90
N TYR A 71 2.50 -21.09 -14.57
CA TYR A 71 1.06 -21.22 -14.31
C TYR A 71 0.77 -21.86 -12.96
N ASN A 72 -0.37 -21.47 -12.36
CA ASN A 72 -0.95 -22.18 -11.22
C ASN A 72 -2.02 -23.15 -11.72
N PHE A 73 -1.69 -24.44 -11.80
CA PHE A 73 -2.60 -25.49 -12.25
C PHE A 73 -3.57 -26.00 -11.16
N ILE A 74 -3.38 -25.61 -9.91
CA ILE A 74 -4.23 -25.99 -8.77
C ILE A 74 -4.71 -24.75 -8.00
N PRO A 75 -5.37 -23.78 -8.69
CA PRO A 75 -5.84 -22.58 -8.04
C PRO A 75 -6.86 -22.89 -6.95
N LYS A 76 -6.90 -22.03 -5.93
CA LYS A 76 -7.87 -22.11 -4.83
C LYS A 76 -7.72 -23.31 -3.88
N SER A 77 -6.79 -24.24 -4.12
CA SER A 77 -6.48 -25.37 -3.23
C SER A 77 -5.26 -25.05 -2.35
N PRO A 78 -5.27 -25.41 -1.05
CA PRO A 78 -4.08 -25.32 -0.19
C PRO A 78 -2.88 -26.09 -0.72
N LEU A 79 -3.10 -27.11 -1.54
CA LEU A 79 -2.01 -27.90 -2.16
C LEU A 79 -1.11 -27.06 -3.06
N MET A 80 -1.60 -25.91 -3.58
CA MET A 80 -0.78 -25.00 -4.37
C MET A 80 0.45 -24.50 -3.59
N PHE A 81 0.35 -24.35 -2.25
CA PHE A 81 1.48 -23.91 -1.43
C PHE A 81 2.64 -24.90 -1.45
N LYS A 82 2.37 -26.21 -1.58
CA LYS A 82 3.45 -27.20 -1.75
C LYS A 82 4.24 -26.97 -3.05
N VAL A 83 3.55 -26.58 -4.12
CA VAL A 83 4.18 -26.23 -5.41
C VAL A 83 4.95 -24.92 -5.28
N PHE A 84 4.35 -23.91 -4.63
CA PHE A 84 4.99 -22.60 -4.45
C PHE A 84 6.25 -22.70 -3.57
N ASN A 85 6.20 -23.49 -2.50
CA ASN A 85 7.36 -23.78 -1.66
C ASN A 85 8.51 -24.41 -2.45
N LYS A 86 8.21 -25.40 -3.33
CA LYS A 86 9.23 -26.00 -4.21
C LYS A 86 9.82 -25.01 -5.22
N ARG A 87 9.00 -24.08 -5.74
CA ARG A 87 9.47 -23.01 -6.64
C ARG A 87 10.37 -22.03 -5.89
N MET A 88 9.95 -21.63 -4.69
CA MET A 88 10.74 -20.73 -3.84
C MET A 88 12.06 -21.39 -3.42
N GLU A 89 12.06 -22.68 -3.17
CA GLU A 89 13.29 -23.42 -2.86
C GLU A 89 14.28 -23.42 -4.04
N LYS A 90 13.78 -23.51 -5.27
CA LYS A 90 14.63 -23.39 -6.47
C LYS A 90 15.22 -21.99 -6.57
N LEU A 91 14.42 -20.93 -6.32
CA LEU A 91 14.90 -19.54 -6.28
C LEU A 91 15.95 -19.36 -5.18
N TYR A 92 15.69 -19.89 -3.98
CA TYR A 92 16.65 -19.85 -2.87
C TYR A 92 18.01 -20.47 -3.25
N LYS A 93 18.01 -21.65 -3.85
CA LYS A 93 19.25 -22.34 -4.28
C LYS A 93 20.01 -21.55 -5.33
N GLU A 94 19.30 -20.98 -6.30
CA GLU A 94 19.86 -20.13 -7.35
C GLU A 94 20.50 -18.86 -6.75
N ILE A 95 19.82 -18.23 -5.78
CA ILE A 95 20.34 -17.05 -5.08
C ILE A 95 21.55 -17.44 -4.22
N LEU A 96 21.48 -18.55 -3.50
CA LEU A 96 22.59 -19.02 -2.66
C LEU A 96 23.85 -19.28 -3.49
N GLU A 97 23.71 -19.87 -4.68
CA GLU A 97 24.82 -20.16 -5.58
C GLU A 97 25.45 -18.87 -6.16
N LYS A 98 24.61 -17.89 -6.56
CA LYS A 98 25.07 -16.68 -7.24
C LYS A 98 25.46 -15.55 -6.29
N GLU A 99 24.80 -15.45 -5.17
CA GLU A 99 24.92 -14.30 -4.25
C GLU A 99 25.65 -14.65 -2.95
N GLY A 100 25.78 -15.95 -2.64
CA GLY A 100 26.34 -16.44 -1.39
C GLY A 100 25.30 -16.58 -0.28
N LYS A 101 25.80 -16.69 0.96
CA LYS A 101 25.00 -16.92 2.16
C LYS A 101 23.90 -15.87 2.34
N ILE A 102 22.72 -16.35 2.74
CA ILE A 102 21.56 -15.51 3.09
C ILE A 102 21.47 -15.47 4.62
N ASP A 103 21.61 -14.29 5.20
CA ASP A 103 21.57 -14.08 6.65
C ASP A 103 20.14 -13.93 7.15
N ILE A 104 19.26 -13.26 6.40
CA ILE A 104 17.87 -13.00 6.77
C ILE A 104 16.96 -13.22 5.56
N ILE A 105 15.79 -13.78 5.80
CA ILE A 105 14.66 -13.77 4.88
C ILE A 105 13.67 -12.71 5.36
N HIS A 106 13.27 -11.77 4.50
CA HIS A 106 12.21 -10.81 4.76
C HIS A 106 11.08 -10.99 3.77
N ALA A 107 9.93 -11.48 4.24
CA ALA A 107 8.74 -11.66 3.43
C ALA A 107 7.76 -10.49 3.60
N HIS A 108 7.13 -10.10 2.51
CA HIS A 108 6.11 -9.06 2.50
C HIS A 108 4.75 -9.67 2.17
N SER A 109 3.84 -9.57 3.12
CA SER A 109 2.57 -10.27 3.31
C SER A 109 2.72 -11.78 3.47
N SER A 110 1.92 -12.32 4.38
CA SER A 110 1.94 -13.73 4.73
C SER A 110 1.42 -14.63 3.61
N LEU A 111 0.31 -14.24 2.97
CA LEU A 111 -0.26 -15.01 1.89
C LEU A 111 0.70 -15.03 0.69
N TRP A 112 1.03 -16.23 0.22
CA TRP A 112 1.99 -16.62 -0.81
C TRP A 112 3.46 -16.43 -0.40
N GLY A 113 3.96 -15.19 -0.28
CA GLY A 113 5.36 -14.91 0.03
C GLY A 113 5.76 -15.40 1.41
N GLY A 114 5.03 -15.02 2.44
CA GLY A 114 5.31 -15.41 3.83
C GLY A 114 5.23 -16.91 4.08
N ILE A 115 4.23 -17.59 3.48
CA ILE A 115 4.11 -19.06 3.56
C ILE A 115 5.35 -19.75 2.97
N SER A 116 5.79 -19.30 1.80
CA SER A 116 6.99 -19.88 1.16
C SER A 116 8.27 -19.50 1.89
N ALA A 117 8.34 -18.30 2.44
CA ALA A 117 9.45 -17.82 3.26
C ALA A 117 9.59 -18.66 4.54
N ALA A 118 8.47 -18.96 5.23
CA ALA A 118 8.45 -19.78 6.42
C ALA A 118 8.95 -21.23 6.12
N TYR A 119 8.55 -21.77 4.97
CA TYR A 119 9.07 -23.07 4.53
C TYR A 119 10.59 -23.05 4.35
N ILE A 120 11.17 -22.03 3.69
CA ILE A 120 12.62 -21.91 3.49
C ILE A 120 13.33 -21.67 4.83
N SER A 121 12.82 -20.74 5.66
CA SER A 121 13.36 -20.44 6.98
C SER A 121 13.48 -21.70 7.85
N LYS A 122 12.39 -22.46 7.98
CA LYS A 122 12.35 -23.70 8.76
C LYS A 122 13.32 -24.78 8.22
N LYS A 123 13.39 -24.91 6.89
CA LYS A 123 14.20 -25.94 6.23
C LYS A 123 15.70 -25.67 6.32
N TYR A 124 16.11 -24.41 6.20
CA TYR A 124 17.51 -24.00 6.11
C TYR A 124 18.00 -23.24 7.34
N ASN A 125 17.17 -23.15 8.37
CA ASN A 125 17.45 -22.46 9.64
C ASN A 125 17.95 -21.02 9.44
N ILE A 126 17.20 -20.23 8.65
CA ILE A 126 17.52 -18.83 8.36
C ILE A 126 16.49 -17.96 9.07
N PRO A 127 16.89 -16.91 9.80
CA PRO A 127 15.96 -15.97 10.45
C PRO A 127 14.94 -15.40 9.46
N LEU A 128 13.67 -15.33 9.89
CA LEU A 128 12.54 -14.85 9.11
C LEU A 128 11.90 -13.62 9.74
N VAL A 129 11.77 -12.56 8.96
CA VAL A 129 10.91 -11.41 9.23
C VAL A 129 9.72 -11.46 8.29
N ILE A 130 8.52 -11.23 8.78
CA ILE A 130 7.32 -11.03 7.95
C ILE A 130 6.78 -9.63 8.22
N THR A 131 6.68 -8.80 7.18
CA THR A 131 5.91 -7.55 7.23
C THR A 131 4.54 -7.78 6.58
N GLU A 132 3.48 -7.62 7.36
CA GLU A 132 2.12 -7.77 6.84
C GLU A 132 1.54 -6.42 6.38
N HIS A 133 0.97 -6.44 5.19
CA HIS A 133 0.38 -5.26 4.54
C HIS A 133 -1.13 -5.41 4.30
N SER A 134 -1.67 -6.62 4.45
CA SER A 134 -3.04 -6.96 4.09
C SER A 134 -3.80 -7.54 5.28
N SER A 135 -5.09 -7.22 5.37
CA SER A 135 -5.98 -7.89 6.30
C SER A 135 -6.13 -9.39 5.97
N ILE A 136 -6.09 -10.22 6.97
CA ILE A 136 -6.40 -11.66 6.87
C ILE A 136 -7.92 -11.87 6.93
N GLU A 137 -8.64 -11.03 7.65
CA GLU A 137 -10.10 -11.13 7.77
C GLU A 137 -10.82 -10.63 6.52
N ARG A 138 -10.33 -9.52 5.92
CA ARG A 138 -10.94 -8.84 4.76
C ARG A 138 -10.23 -9.09 3.44
N GLY A 139 -9.13 -9.84 3.44
CA GLY A 139 -8.32 -10.08 2.23
C GLY A 139 -9.08 -10.90 1.19
N LEU A 140 -9.32 -10.31 0.01
CA LEU A 140 -10.05 -10.95 -1.10
C LEU A 140 -9.54 -12.33 -1.50
N TYR A 141 -8.26 -12.59 -1.29
CA TYR A 141 -7.60 -13.84 -1.68
C TYR A 141 -7.40 -14.81 -0.52
N VAL A 142 -7.70 -14.38 0.71
CA VAL A 142 -7.61 -15.24 1.90
C VAL A 142 -8.83 -16.16 1.95
N ARG A 143 -8.57 -17.46 2.02
CA ARG A 143 -9.61 -18.50 2.17
C ARG A 143 -9.51 -19.12 3.54
N GLU A 144 -10.62 -19.59 4.10
CA GLU A 144 -10.63 -20.27 5.38
C GLU A 144 -9.60 -21.44 5.42
N SER A 145 -9.49 -22.22 4.33
CA SER A 145 -8.52 -23.29 4.22
C SER A 145 -7.05 -22.86 4.19
N TYR A 146 -6.77 -21.56 4.00
CA TYR A 146 -5.41 -21.03 4.02
C TYR A 146 -5.01 -20.50 5.41
N LYS A 147 -5.98 -20.11 6.24
CA LYS A 147 -5.74 -19.52 7.55
C LYS A 147 -4.82 -20.34 8.46
N PRO A 148 -4.95 -21.67 8.59
CA PRO A 148 -4.00 -22.45 9.39
C PRO A 148 -2.55 -22.35 8.88
N ILE A 149 -2.34 -22.32 7.56
CA ILE A 149 -1.02 -22.26 6.95
C ILE A 149 -0.43 -20.84 7.13
N ILE A 150 -1.27 -19.80 7.02
CA ILE A 150 -0.89 -18.41 7.30
C ILE A 150 -0.49 -18.27 8.77
N LYS A 151 -1.30 -18.81 9.70
CA LYS A 151 -0.99 -18.80 11.14
C LYS A 151 0.32 -19.50 11.46
N GLU A 152 0.58 -20.65 10.82
CA GLU A 152 1.87 -21.36 10.95
C GLU A 152 3.04 -20.49 10.46
N SER A 153 2.89 -19.72 9.38
CA SER A 153 3.95 -18.85 8.90
C SER A 153 4.33 -17.76 9.92
N TYR A 154 3.34 -17.19 10.62
CA TYR A 154 3.62 -16.26 11.71
C TYR A 154 4.29 -16.94 12.91
N SER A 155 3.93 -18.18 13.25
CA SER A 155 4.56 -18.90 14.37
C SER A 155 6.03 -19.24 14.10
N ILE A 156 6.41 -19.43 12.82
CA ILE A 156 7.80 -19.69 12.40
C ILE A 156 8.61 -18.38 12.34
N ALA A 157 7.99 -17.25 12.05
CA ALA A 157 8.69 -15.99 11.91
C ALA A 157 9.36 -15.54 13.24
N ASN A 158 10.64 -15.18 13.17
CA ASN A 158 11.36 -14.63 14.30
C ASN A 158 10.82 -13.25 14.70
N LYS A 159 10.43 -12.44 13.71
CA LYS A 159 9.81 -11.13 13.91
C LYS A 159 8.63 -10.96 12.97
N VAL A 160 7.57 -10.33 13.47
CA VAL A 160 6.43 -9.90 12.68
C VAL A 160 6.28 -8.39 12.79
N ILE A 161 6.19 -7.76 11.64
CA ILE A 161 5.96 -6.32 11.47
C ILE A 161 4.60 -6.15 10.81
N VAL A 162 3.88 -5.11 11.17
CA VAL A 162 2.65 -4.67 10.52
C VAL A 162 2.73 -3.19 10.19
N VAL A 163 2.02 -2.75 9.16
CA VAL A 163 2.12 -1.38 8.67
C VAL A 163 1.25 -0.37 9.42
N GLY A 164 0.34 -0.82 10.28
CA GLY A 164 -0.55 0.06 11.05
C GLY A 164 -1.10 -0.61 12.31
N SER A 165 -1.51 0.22 13.27
CA SER A 165 -2.03 -0.24 14.58
C SER A 165 -3.35 -1.00 14.45
N GLY A 166 -4.19 -0.67 13.46
CA GLY A 166 -5.41 -1.43 13.17
C GLY A 166 -5.08 -2.86 12.75
N LEU A 167 -4.13 -2.99 11.83
CA LEU A 167 -3.66 -4.30 11.38
C LEU A 167 -2.94 -5.07 12.50
N LYS A 168 -2.21 -4.38 13.40
CA LYS A 168 -1.60 -4.99 14.58
C LYS A 168 -2.63 -5.75 15.41
N ARG A 169 -3.71 -5.09 15.81
CA ARG A 169 -4.79 -5.70 16.60
C ARG A 169 -5.40 -6.95 15.93
N GLU A 170 -5.57 -6.89 14.60
CA GLU A 170 -6.06 -8.02 13.82
C GLU A 170 -5.09 -9.20 13.84
N ILE A 171 -3.81 -8.95 13.54
CA ILE A 171 -2.80 -10.00 13.44
C ILE A 171 -2.43 -10.60 14.81
N GLU A 172 -2.40 -9.80 15.88
CA GLU A 172 -2.24 -10.30 17.26
C GLU A 172 -3.33 -11.32 17.61
N LYS A 173 -4.59 -10.95 17.36
CA LYS A 173 -5.73 -11.85 17.59
C LYS A 173 -5.70 -13.09 16.70
N PHE A 174 -5.28 -12.95 15.44
CA PHE A 174 -5.23 -14.05 14.49
C PHE A 174 -4.08 -15.04 14.77
N SER A 175 -2.89 -14.53 15.12
CA SER A 175 -1.67 -15.31 15.23
C SER A 175 -1.34 -15.78 16.65
N ASP A 176 -2.05 -15.28 17.67
CA ASP A 176 -1.75 -15.44 19.10
C ASP A 176 -0.36 -14.91 19.50
N ARG A 177 0.16 -13.92 18.74
CA ARG A 177 1.43 -13.23 19.04
C ARG A 177 1.15 -11.90 19.72
N ASN A 178 2.03 -11.50 20.64
CA ASN A 178 1.98 -10.21 21.34
C ASN A 178 3.26 -9.36 21.13
N ASP A 179 4.19 -9.84 20.31
CA ASP A 179 5.48 -9.21 20.02
C ASP A 179 5.53 -8.51 18.64
N ILE A 180 4.35 -8.19 18.09
CA ILE A 180 4.22 -7.58 16.77
C ILE A 180 4.64 -6.12 16.81
N LYS A 181 5.59 -5.74 15.95
CA LYS A 181 6.07 -4.36 15.80
C LYS A 181 5.26 -3.61 14.74
N VAL A 182 4.97 -2.34 14.99
CA VAL A 182 4.40 -1.43 13.97
C VAL A 182 5.55 -0.67 13.31
N ILE A 183 5.74 -0.88 12.02
CA ILE A 183 6.63 -0.08 11.17
C ILE A 183 5.84 0.31 9.93
N HIS A 184 5.55 1.59 9.80
CA HIS A 184 4.73 2.12 8.72
C HIS A 184 5.38 2.00 7.34
N ASN A 185 4.60 2.15 6.29
CA ASN A 185 5.14 2.31 4.96
C ASN A 185 5.88 3.64 4.85
N LEU A 186 6.89 3.67 4.00
CA LEU A 186 7.64 4.90 3.70
C LEU A 186 6.90 5.73 2.65
N VAL A 187 7.11 7.04 2.70
CA VAL A 187 6.69 7.94 1.63
C VAL A 187 7.71 7.87 0.48
N SER A 188 7.20 7.71 -0.75
CA SER A 188 8.03 7.58 -1.95
C SER A 188 7.67 8.59 -3.05
N LEU A 189 6.52 9.27 -2.93
CA LEU A 189 6.15 10.36 -3.83
C LEU A 189 6.75 11.67 -3.32
N GLU A 190 7.78 12.14 -4.00
CA GLU A 190 8.46 13.39 -3.62
C GLU A 190 7.91 14.57 -4.43
N PRO A 191 7.75 15.75 -3.79
CA PRO A 191 7.57 16.99 -4.51
C PRO A 191 8.84 17.25 -5.34
N ARG A 192 8.77 16.93 -6.64
CA ARG A 192 9.83 17.32 -7.60
C ARG A 192 9.57 18.77 -8.00
N ASP A 193 10.45 19.38 -8.81
CA ASP A 193 10.31 20.72 -9.36
C ASP A 193 8.97 20.91 -10.10
N ILE A 194 7.89 20.92 -9.31
CA ILE A 194 6.55 21.18 -9.78
C ILE A 194 6.42 22.71 -9.75
N GLU A 195 6.03 23.31 -10.87
CA GLU A 195 5.72 24.74 -10.95
C GLU A 195 4.82 25.15 -9.76
N GLU A 196 5.06 26.35 -9.24
CA GLU A 196 4.22 26.89 -8.17
C GLU A 196 2.74 26.71 -8.52
N LYS A 197 1.94 26.36 -7.51
CA LYS A 197 0.50 26.16 -7.66
C LYS A 197 -0.06 27.35 -8.45
N GLU A 198 -0.63 27.11 -9.62
CA GLU A 198 -1.40 28.12 -10.33
C GLU A 198 -2.45 28.70 -9.38
N ASN A 199 -2.59 30.02 -9.35
CA ASN A 199 -3.63 30.72 -8.57
C ASN A 199 -5.00 30.30 -9.14
N ASN A 200 -5.52 29.17 -8.67
CA ASN A 200 -6.81 28.67 -9.09
C ASN A 200 -7.93 29.45 -8.40
N GLU A 201 -8.92 29.89 -9.19
CA GLU A 201 -10.16 30.50 -8.68
C GLU A 201 -10.98 29.55 -7.79
N TYR A 202 -10.65 28.25 -7.82
CA TYR A 202 -11.41 27.19 -7.15
C TYR A 202 -10.63 26.59 -5.98
N PHE A 203 -11.32 26.40 -4.85
CA PHE A 203 -10.82 25.58 -3.76
C PHE A 203 -10.96 24.10 -4.12
N THR A 204 -9.84 23.37 -4.13
CA THR A 204 -9.77 22.02 -4.69
C THR A 204 -9.61 20.96 -3.61
N PHE A 205 -10.59 20.08 -3.50
CA PHE A 205 -10.45 18.79 -2.81
C PHE A 205 -9.94 17.74 -3.79
N PHE A 206 -9.00 16.91 -3.37
CA PHE A 206 -8.49 15.79 -4.17
C PHE A 206 -8.64 14.46 -3.43
N SER A 207 -9.02 13.43 -4.15
CA SER A 207 -9.07 12.06 -3.66
C SER A 207 -8.42 11.12 -4.68
N LEU A 208 -7.73 10.07 -4.21
CA LEU A 208 -7.05 9.11 -5.08
C LEU A 208 -7.22 7.69 -4.53
N ALA A 209 -7.92 6.83 -5.27
CA ALA A 209 -8.06 5.41 -4.95
C ALA A 209 -8.55 4.60 -6.15
N PHE A 210 -8.47 3.27 -6.06
CA PHE A 210 -9.27 2.41 -6.94
C PHE A 210 -10.75 2.65 -6.68
N LEU A 211 -11.57 2.85 -7.74
CA LEU A 211 -13.00 3.15 -7.61
C LEU A 211 -13.80 1.88 -7.32
N GLU A 212 -13.58 1.32 -6.12
CA GLU A 212 -14.27 0.16 -5.58
C GLU A 212 -15.10 0.56 -4.36
N GLY A 213 -16.14 -0.22 -4.03
CA GLY A 213 -17.07 0.11 -2.95
C GLY A 213 -16.42 0.40 -1.61
N GLU A 214 -15.33 -0.28 -1.28
CA GLU A 214 -14.59 -0.09 -0.03
C GLU A 214 -13.92 1.28 0.10
N LYS A 215 -13.74 2.00 -1.01
CA LYS A 215 -13.06 3.31 -1.00
C LYS A 215 -13.98 4.49 -0.71
N GLY A 216 -15.29 4.25 -0.51
CA GLY A 216 -16.23 5.23 0.03
C GLY A 216 -16.41 6.50 -0.81
N MET A 217 -16.13 6.45 -2.12
CA MET A 217 -16.25 7.61 -2.99
C MET A 217 -17.69 8.11 -3.10
N ASP A 218 -18.68 7.24 -2.90
CA ASP A 218 -20.08 7.60 -2.81
C ASP A 218 -20.38 8.48 -1.60
N THR A 219 -19.81 8.17 -0.44
CA THR A 219 -19.88 8.99 0.77
C THR A 219 -19.23 10.34 0.54
N LEU A 220 -18.05 10.37 -0.08
CA LEU A 220 -17.33 11.61 -0.41
C LEU A 220 -18.15 12.53 -1.34
N ILE A 221 -18.71 11.99 -2.42
CA ILE A 221 -19.51 12.78 -3.38
C ILE A 221 -20.78 13.33 -2.71
N LYS A 222 -21.46 12.53 -1.86
CA LYS A 222 -22.63 13.01 -1.09
C LYS A 222 -22.26 14.17 -0.16
N SER A 223 -21.19 14.01 0.62
CA SER A 223 -20.70 15.05 1.54
C SER A 223 -20.28 16.32 0.80
N PHE A 224 -19.63 16.19 -0.34
CA PHE A 224 -19.28 17.31 -1.19
C PHE A 224 -20.53 18.02 -1.75
N ALA A 225 -21.51 17.27 -2.23
CA ALA A 225 -22.75 17.83 -2.75
C ALA A 225 -23.52 18.63 -1.69
N GLU A 226 -23.63 18.08 -0.47
CA GLU A 226 -24.31 18.77 0.65
C GLU A 226 -23.54 20.02 1.13
N GLY A 227 -22.22 20.00 1.02
CA GLY A 227 -21.37 21.07 1.55
C GLY A 227 -21.07 22.20 0.58
N PHE A 228 -20.96 21.89 -0.72
CA PHE A 228 -20.26 22.74 -1.68
C PHE A 228 -20.97 22.89 -3.03
N LYS A 229 -22.18 22.36 -3.19
CA LYS A 229 -22.98 22.60 -4.40
C LYS A 229 -23.16 24.08 -4.67
N ASN A 230 -22.95 24.54 -5.90
CA ASN A 230 -23.03 25.91 -6.35
C ASN A 230 -22.03 26.88 -5.66
N THR A 231 -20.90 26.38 -5.19
CA THR A 231 -19.79 27.20 -4.63
C THR A 231 -18.57 27.12 -5.54
N ASN A 232 -17.54 27.95 -5.28
CA ASN A 232 -16.26 27.91 -5.97
C ASN A 232 -15.35 26.77 -5.43
N CYS A 233 -15.93 25.58 -5.25
CA CYS A 233 -15.20 24.38 -4.84
C CYS A 233 -15.31 23.31 -5.92
N ILE A 234 -14.23 22.56 -6.12
CA ILE A 234 -14.21 21.38 -6.98
C ILE A 234 -13.70 20.17 -6.21
N LEU A 235 -14.16 19.00 -6.60
CA LEU A 235 -13.69 17.71 -6.14
C LEU A 235 -13.06 16.96 -7.31
N LYS A 236 -11.75 16.75 -7.28
CA LYS A 236 -11.03 15.91 -8.24
C LYS A 236 -10.90 14.50 -7.69
N ILE A 237 -11.28 13.51 -8.48
CA ILE A 237 -11.19 12.08 -8.12
C ILE A 237 -10.27 11.39 -9.12
N GLY A 238 -9.09 10.98 -8.66
CA GLY A 238 -8.14 10.16 -9.41
C GLY A 238 -8.39 8.67 -9.15
N GLY A 239 -8.17 7.86 -10.18
CA GLY A 239 -8.35 6.43 -10.16
C GLY A 239 -9.45 5.93 -11.09
N ASP A 240 -9.52 4.60 -11.23
CA ASP A 240 -10.54 3.92 -12.04
C ASP A 240 -10.97 2.63 -11.31
N GLY A 241 -12.12 2.06 -11.70
CA GLY A 241 -12.63 0.83 -11.09
C GLY A 241 -14.09 0.55 -11.41
N SER A 242 -14.61 -0.51 -10.81
CA SER A 242 -15.95 -1.04 -11.11
C SER A 242 -17.08 -0.05 -10.79
N GLN A 243 -16.86 0.87 -9.86
CA GLN A 243 -17.87 1.84 -9.41
C GLN A 243 -17.92 3.14 -10.23
N ARG A 244 -17.00 3.35 -11.17
CA ARG A 244 -16.88 4.63 -11.88
C ARG A 244 -18.21 5.15 -12.46
N LYS A 245 -18.90 4.34 -13.24
CA LYS A 245 -20.18 4.73 -13.86
C LYS A 245 -21.25 5.08 -12.83
N TYR A 246 -21.31 4.33 -11.74
CA TYR A 246 -22.23 4.61 -10.63
C TYR A 246 -21.92 5.96 -9.98
N LEU A 247 -20.66 6.27 -9.72
CA LEU A 247 -20.23 7.52 -9.10
C LEU A 247 -20.46 8.74 -9.98
N GLU A 248 -20.24 8.63 -11.29
CA GLU A 248 -20.57 9.68 -12.27
C GLU A 248 -22.09 9.95 -12.31
N SER A 249 -22.90 8.90 -12.29
CA SER A 249 -24.36 9.02 -12.20
C SER A 249 -24.81 9.66 -10.88
N LEU A 250 -24.17 9.30 -9.77
CA LEU A 250 -24.44 9.87 -8.45
C LEU A 250 -24.16 11.38 -8.42
N ALA A 251 -23.02 11.83 -8.96
CA ALA A 251 -22.67 13.24 -9.06
C ALA A 251 -23.70 14.02 -9.90
N THR A 252 -24.18 13.42 -10.99
CA THR A 252 -25.23 13.99 -11.83
C THR A 252 -26.56 14.12 -11.08
N ASN A 253 -27.00 13.07 -10.39
CA ASN A 253 -28.26 13.07 -9.65
C ASN A 253 -28.26 14.05 -8.47
N LEU A 254 -27.11 14.28 -7.85
CA LEU A 254 -26.95 15.27 -6.79
C LEU A 254 -26.77 16.71 -7.32
N GLY A 255 -26.62 16.88 -8.64
CA GLY A 255 -26.47 18.17 -9.30
C GLY A 255 -25.12 18.84 -9.08
N VAL A 256 -24.05 18.05 -8.94
CA VAL A 256 -22.66 18.50 -8.79
C VAL A 256 -21.72 17.98 -9.90
N LYS A 257 -22.28 17.52 -11.02
CA LYS A 257 -21.53 16.94 -12.14
C LYS A 257 -20.39 17.85 -12.62
N GLU A 258 -20.63 19.15 -12.71
CA GLU A 258 -19.64 20.11 -13.22
C GLU A 258 -18.55 20.44 -12.16
N GLN A 259 -18.79 20.12 -10.89
CA GLN A 259 -17.87 20.37 -9.78
C GLN A 259 -17.08 19.10 -9.38
N VAL A 260 -17.52 17.89 -9.81
CA VAL A 260 -16.85 16.61 -9.52
C VAL A 260 -16.15 16.10 -10.77
N ILE A 261 -14.82 16.16 -10.78
CA ILE A 261 -13.99 15.86 -11.94
C ILE A 261 -13.33 14.49 -11.76
N PHE A 262 -13.72 13.52 -12.60
CA PHE A 262 -13.11 12.19 -12.62
C PHE A 262 -11.90 12.18 -13.57
N LEU A 263 -10.71 12.01 -13.03
CA LEU A 263 -9.44 12.08 -13.75
C LEU A 263 -9.04 10.74 -14.42
N GLY A 264 -9.67 9.64 -14.03
CA GLY A 264 -9.25 8.29 -14.46
C GLY A 264 -7.98 7.81 -13.77
N ALA A 265 -7.40 6.73 -14.29
CA ALA A 265 -6.13 6.21 -13.79
C ALA A 265 -5.00 7.21 -14.07
N LEU A 266 -4.27 7.58 -13.03
CA LEU A 266 -3.22 8.58 -13.09
C LEU A 266 -1.83 7.92 -13.07
N LEU A 267 -0.91 8.46 -13.86
CA LEU A 267 0.51 8.18 -13.74
C LEU A 267 1.10 8.90 -12.53
N ARG A 268 2.29 8.48 -12.08
CA ARG A 268 2.91 8.98 -10.86
C ARG A 268 3.14 10.50 -10.88
N ASP A 269 3.55 11.05 -12.01
CA ASP A 269 3.77 12.49 -12.16
C ASP A 269 2.43 13.26 -12.15
N GLU A 270 1.36 12.68 -12.70
CA GLU A 270 0.02 13.26 -12.65
C GLU A 270 -0.54 13.23 -11.20
N VAL A 271 -0.25 12.17 -10.43
CA VAL A 271 -0.58 12.12 -9.00
C VAL A 271 0.15 13.24 -8.27
N ALA A 272 1.47 13.39 -8.49
CA ALA A 272 2.27 14.44 -7.86
C ALA A 272 1.72 15.84 -8.17
N LYS A 273 1.38 16.10 -9.45
CA LYS A 273 0.76 17.38 -9.86
C LYS A 273 -0.57 17.61 -9.11
N ASN A 274 -1.49 16.65 -9.10
CA ASN A 274 -2.78 16.83 -8.43
C ASN A 274 -2.63 16.98 -6.89
N MET A 275 -1.66 16.28 -6.27
CA MET A 275 -1.31 16.47 -4.86
C MET A 275 -0.78 17.88 -4.60
N ASN A 276 0.07 18.41 -5.49
CA ASN A 276 0.57 19.78 -5.38
C ASN A 276 -0.54 20.82 -5.56
N ASP A 277 -1.44 20.61 -6.50
CA ASP A 277 -2.44 21.62 -6.90
C ASP A 277 -3.68 21.63 -5.99
N CYS A 278 -3.96 20.55 -5.24
CA CYS A 278 -5.10 20.56 -4.33
C CYS A 278 -4.86 21.41 -3.09
N ASP A 279 -5.94 21.78 -2.41
CA ASP A 279 -5.91 22.46 -1.11
C ASP A 279 -6.01 21.45 0.03
N VAL A 280 -6.81 20.39 -0.15
CA VAL A 280 -7.07 19.35 0.86
C VAL A 280 -7.14 18.01 0.16
N PHE A 281 -6.49 17.01 0.75
CA PHE A 281 -6.67 15.62 0.32
C PHE A 281 -7.72 14.93 1.19
N VAL A 282 -8.65 14.19 0.56
CA VAL A 282 -9.74 13.50 1.26
C VAL A 282 -9.78 12.04 0.82
N LEU A 283 -9.78 11.09 1.76
CA LEU A 283 -9.99 9.68 1.46
C LEU A 283 -11.07 9.12 2.38
N ALA A 284 -12.22 8.78 1.80
CA ALA A 284 -13.39 8.30 2.52
C ALA A 284 -13.44 6.76 2.67
N SER A 285 -12.29 6.09 2.59
CA SER A 285 -12.20 4.63 2.63
C SER A 285 -12.81 4.04 3.89
N ARG A 286 -13.61 2.99 3.70
CA ARG A 286 -14.25 2.21 4.76
C ARG A 286 -13.27 1.34 5.54
N TYR A 287 -12.17 0.97 4.89
CA TYR A 287 -11.09 0.21 5.50
C TYR A 287 -9.74 0.54 4.85
N GLU A 288 -8.72 0.72 5.67
CA GLU A 288 -7.31 0.84 5.26
C GLU A 288 -6.42 0.09 6.24
N THR A 289 -5.40 -0.56 5.73
CA THR A 289 -4.35 -1.13 6.58
C THR A 289 -3.33 -0.07 7.01
N PHE A 290 -3.17 0.98 6.18
CA PHE A 290 -2.33 2.15 6.44
C PHE A 290 -2.81 3.38 5.64
N GLY A 291 -2.86 3.27 4.30
CA GLY A 291 -3.23 4.39 3.43
C GLY A 291 -2.03 5.24 3.01
N VAL A 292 -1.16 4.68 2.15
CA VAL A 292 0.05 5.37 1.65
C VAL A 292 -0.26 6.73 1.03
N VAL A 293 -1.41 6.88 0.38
CA VAL A 293 -1.82 8.16 -0.25
C VAL A 293 -2.00 9.30 0.76
N TYR A 294 -2.29 9.02 2.04
CA TYR A 294 -2.32 10.05 3.08
C TYR A 294 -0.92 10.64 3.31
N ILE A 295 0.09 9.78 3.47
CA ILE A 295 1.46 10.26 3.72
C ILE A 295 2.04 10.90 2.46
N GLU A 296 1.61 10.50 1.27
CA GLU A 296 1.94 11.19 0.02
C GLU A 296 1.39 12.62 0.05
N ALA A 297 0.11 12.83 0.38
CA ALA A 297 -0.48 14.16 0.50
C ALA A 297 0.22 15.02 1.58
N LEU A 298 0.54 14.43 2.74
CA LEU A 298 1.27 15.12 3.80
C LEU A 298 2.68 15.55 3.36
N ASN A 299 3.36 14.77 2.53
CA ASN A 299 4.68 15.16 2.00
C ASN A 299 4.61 16.34 1.05
N PHE A 300 3.44 16.59 0.44
CA PHE A 300 3.15 17.84 -0.30
C PHE A 300 2.64 18.97 0.62
N GLY A 301 2.60 18.75 1.94
CA GLY A 301 2.13 19.73 2.91
C GLY A 301 0.64 19.99 2.88
N LYS A 302 -0.14 19.04 2.38
CA LYS A 302 -1.60 19.18 2.28
C LYS A 302 -2.26 18.66 3.55
N PRO A 303 -3.22 19.40 4.13
CA PRO A 303 -4.06 18.85 5.17
C PRO A 303 -4.93 17.72 4.61
N ILE A 304 -5.21 16.74 5.45
CA ILE A 304 -5.90 15.51 5.03
C ILE A 304 -7.18 15.28 5.84
N ILE A 305 -8.16 14.64 5.19
CA ILE A 305 -9.35 14.12 5.87
C ILE A 305 -9.43 12.62 5.63
N GLY A 306 -9.58 11.85 6.69
CA GLY A 306 -9.74 10.39 6.64
C GLY A 306 -10.88 9.90 7.52
N MET A 307 -11.09 8.58 7.49
CA MET A 307 -12.10 7.89 8.30
C MET A 307 -11.43 7.09 9.42
N TYR A 308 -12.19 6.81 10.50
CA TYR A 308 -11.78 5.82 11.51
C TYR A 308 -11.83 4.41 10.90
N ASN A 309 -10.82 4.04 10.11
CA ASN A 309 -10.84 2.87 9.23
C ASN A 309 -9.70 1.85 9.48
N GLY A 310 -8.90 2.06 10.51
CA GLY A 310 -7.79 1.20 10.93
C GLY A 310 -6.40 1.68 10.49
N GLY A 311 -6.31 2.51 9.46
CA GLY A 311 -5.03 3.03 8.95
C GLY A 311 -4.85 4.54 9.15
N ALA A 312 -5.92 5.32 9.04
CA ALA A 312 -5.87 6.78 9.16
C ALA A 312 -5.50 7.25 10.57
N GLU A 313 -5.85 6.47 11.60
CA GLU A 313 -5.63 6.79 13.01
C GLU A 313 -4.15 6.93 13.38
N ASP A 314 -3.28 6.21 12.69
CA ASP A 314 -1.84 6.28 12.91
C ASP A 314 -1.20 7.49 12.21
N ILE A 315 -1.91 8.14 11.28
CA ILE A 315 -1.36 9.17 10.39
C ILE A 315 -1.91 10.54 10.76
N ILE A 316 -3.23 10.65 10.96
CA ILE A 316 -3.93 11.92 11.12
C ILE A 316 -3.82 12.42 12.56
N SER A 317 -3.50 13.70 12.69
CA SER A 317 -3.43 14.43 13.95
C SER A 317 -4.00 15.85 13.77
N GLU A 318 -4.15 16.60 14.86
CA GLU A 318 -4.64 18.00 14.82
C GLU A 318 -3.77 18.90 13.96
N ILE A 319 -2.47 18.58 13.81
CA ILE A 319 -1.53 19.37 13.02
C ILE A 319 -1.80 19.25 11.53
N ASN A 320 -2.28 18.07 11.08
CA ASN A 320 -2.27 17.73 9.68
C ASN A 320 -3.65 17.36 9.10
N GLY A 321 -4.72 17.35 9.92
CA GLY A 321 -6.02 17.02 9.36
C GLY A 321 -7.14 16.70 10.33
N LYS A 322 -8.15 16.02 9.80
CA LYS A 322 -9.36 15.60 10.53
C LYS A 322 -9.65 14.12 10.24
N ILE A 323 -10.14 13.44 11.27
CA ILE A 323 -10.63 12.07 11.14
C ILE A 323 -12.09 12.00 11.55
N VAL A 324 -12.92 11.29 10.78
CA VAL A 324 -14.38 11.24 10.98
C VAL A 324 -14.87 9.77 10.97
N PRO A 325 -16.07 9.49 11.48
CA PRO A 325 -16.62 8.14 11.41
C PRO A 325 -16.81 7.66 9.95
N VAL A 326 -16.67 6.33 9.77
CA VAL A 326 -16.91 5.69 8.46
C VAL A 326 -18.36 5.87 8.03
N ASP A 327 -18.57 6.18 6.75
CA ASP A 327 -19.88 6.38 6.10
C ASP A 327 -20.75 7.51 6.69
N ASP A 328 -20.17 8.40 7.49
CA ASP A 328 -20.87 9.55 8.05
C ASP A 328 -20.76 10.76 7.10
N VAL A 329 -21.78 10.94 6.26
CA VAL A 329 -21.84 12.02 5.24
C VAL A 329 -21.80 13.39 5.90
N GLU A 330 -22.51 13.57 7.02
CA GLU A 330 -22.59 14.88 7.71
C GLU A 330 -21.25 15.25 8.37
N LYS A 331 -20.63 14.32 9.08
CA LYS A 331 -19.33 14.56 9.71
C LYS A 331 -18.24 14.81 8.70
N LEU A 332 -18.26 14.10 7.56
CA LEU A 332 -17.31 14.34 6.49
C LEU A 332 -17.51 15.73 5.86
N ARG A 333 -18.76 16.10 5.55
CA ARG A 333 -19.11 17.45 5.07
C ARG A 333 -18.60 18.54 6.02
N ASP A 334 -18.88 18.37 7.33
CA ASP A 334 -18.50 19.34 8.34
C ASP A 334 -16.98 19.46 8.51
N ALA A 335 -16.26 18.31 8.42
CA ALA A 335 -14.79 18.31 8.41
C ALA A 335 -14.22 19.03 7.19
N MET A 336 -14.80 18.80 5.99
CA MET A 336 -14.39 19.47 4.76
C MET A 336 -14.62 21.00 4.85
N ARG A 337 -15.78 21.45 5.37
CA ARG A 337 -16.06 22.87 5.61
C ARG A 337 -15.09 23.46 6.62
N ASN A 338 -14.89 22.78 7.74
CA ASN A 338 -13.99 23.26 8.80
C ASN A 338 -12.56 23.46 8.29
N ILE A 339 -12.01 22.49 7.54
CA ILE A 339 -10.63 22.66 7.01
C ILE A 339 -10.60 23.81 6.00
N LYS A 340 -11.58 23.93 5.11
CA LYS A 340 -11.62 25.05 4.14
C LYS A 340 -11.65 26.40 4.83
N GLU A 341 -12.50 26.59 5.83
CA GLU A 341 -12.64 27.84 6.58
C GLU A 341 -11.36 28.18 7.38
N ASN A 342 -10.67 27.13 7.84
CA ASN A 342 -9.48 27.24 8.69
C ASN A 342 -8.18 26.88 7.95
N ILE A 343 -8.15 26.91 6.63
CA ILE A 343 -7.01 26.45 5.83
C ILE A 343 -5.69 27.15 6.22
N LYS A 344 -5.76 28.41 6.64
CA LYS A 344 -4.60 29.22 7.06
C LYS A 344 -3.90 28.68 8.32
N PHE A 345 -4.58 27.86 9.14
CA PHE A 345 -4.00 27.25 10.33
C PHE A 345 -3.23 25.96 10.01
N TYR A 346 -3.41 25.40 8.82
CA TYR A 346 -2.67 24.23 8.35
C TYR A 346 -1.36 24.68 7.66
N ASP A 347 -0.31 24.80 8.47
CA ASP A 347 1.02 25.20 8.02
C ASP A 347 1.66 24.06 7.20
N SER A 348 1.81 24.30 5.91
CA SER A 348 2.35 23.33 4.94
C SER A 348 3.74 22.80 5.35
N ASP A 349 4.61 23.65 5.87
CA ASP A 349 5.97 23.22 6.25
C ASP A 349 5.97 22.40 7.54
N LYS A 350 5.09 22.71 8.48
CA LYS A 350 4.90 21.87 9.68
C LYS A 350 4.38 20.51 9.31
N ILE A 351 3.39 20.42 8.40
CA ILE A 351 2.83 19.16 7.88
C ILE A 351 3.92 18.33 7.21
N LYS A 352 4.70 18.93 6.29
CA LYS A 352 5.82 18.24 5.61
C LYS A 352 6.87 17.74 6.61
N ASN A 353 7.24 18.56 7.58
CA ASN A 353 8.24 18.22 8.58
C ASN A 353 7.76 17.07 9.49
N ASP A 354 6.51 17.06 9.94
CA ASP A 354 5.92 15.95 10.70
C ASP A 354 5.92 14.67 9.86
N CYS A 355 5.47 14.74 8.61
CA CYS A 355 5.47 13.62 7.67
C CYS A 355 6.88 13.03 7.52
N ARG A 356 7.89 13.85 7.25
CA ARG A 356 9.28 13.41 7.06
C ARG A 356 9.88 12.77 8.31
N LYS A 357 9.62 13.32 9.48
CA LYS A 357 10.07 12.75 10.77
C LYS A 357 9.50 11.37 11.04
N ARG A 358 8.32 11.07 10.53
CA ARG A 358 7.59 9.83 10.81
C ARG A 358 7.71 8.79 9.71
N PHE A 359 7.70 9.21 8.44
CA PHE A 359 7.48 8.35 7.29
C PHE A 359 8.54 8.48 6.18
N SER A 360 9.61 9.29 6.37
CA SER A 360 10.66 9.35 5.36
C SER A 360 11.35 7.99 5.17
N LYS A 361 11.86 7.78 3.94
CA LYS A 361 12.62 6.57 3.59
C LYS A 361 13.66 6.25 4.66
N LYS A 362 14.48 7.24 5.05
CA LYS A 362 15.53 7.08 6.06
C LYS A 362 14.98 6.51 7.38
N VAL A 363 13.95 7.16 7.95
CA VAL A 363 13.38 6.77 9.25
C VAL A 363 12.77 5.36 9.22
N ILE A 364 12.07 5.02 8.15
CA ILE A 364 11.45 3.69 8.04
C ILE A 364 12.51 2.60 7.82
N ILE A 365 13.49 2.86 6.98
CA ILE A 365 14.57 1.90 6.71
C ILE A 365 15.42 1.65 7.96
N GLU A 366 15.77 2.69 8.73
CA GLU A 366 16.47 2.54 10.02
C GLU A 366 15.70 1.61 10.96
N LYS A 367 14.38 1.78 11.12
CA LYS A 367 13.55 0.89 11.96
C LYS A 367 13.54 -0.57 11.47
N VAL A 368 13.59 -0.80 10.17
CA VAL A 368 13.66 -2.16 9.61
C VAL A 368 15.04 -2.77 9.87
N ILE A 369 16.12 -1.97 9.72
CA ILE A 369 17.49 -2.40 10.02
C ILE A 369 17.63 -2.76 11.49
N ASP A 370 17.04 -1.99 12.41
CA ASP A 370 17.03 -2.31 13.85
C ASP A 370 16.41 -3.70 14.10
N VAL A 371 15.34 -4.05 13.39
CA VAL A 371 14.75 -5.40 13.48
C VAL A 371 15.70 -6.47 12.95
N TYR A 372 16.47 -6.19 11.91
CA TYR A 372 17.47 -7.13 11.39
C TYR A 372 18.62 -7.33 12.39
N ASN A 373 19.11 -6.25 12.99
CA ASN A 373 20.20 -6.27 13.98
C ASN A 373 19.83 -7.07 15.25
N GLU A 374 18.55 -7.25 15.55
CA GLU A 374 18.10 -8.13 16.65
C GLU A 374 18.21 -9.62 16.30
N LEU A 375 18.50 -9.99 15.05
CA LEU A 375 18.46 -11.37 14.54
C LEU A 375 19.83 -11.91 14.12
N ILE A 376 20.83 -11.04 13.94
CA ILE A 376 22.18 -11.39 13.45
C ILE A 376 23.26 -10.97 14.45
#